data_b5a01f977f1d656267b7b2ffc090ad98
#
_entry.id   b5a01f977f1d656267b7b2ffc090ad98
#
_cell.length_a   1.000
_cell.length_b   1.000
_cell.length_c   1.000
_cell.angle_alpha   90.00
_cell.angle_beta   90.00
_cell.angle_gamma   90.00
#
_symmetry.space_group_name_H-M   'P 1'
#
loop_
_entity.id
_entity.type
_entity.pdbx_description
1 polymer ?
#
loop_
_entity_poly.entity_id
_entity_poly.type
_entity_poly.pdbx_seq_one_letter_code
_entity_poly.pdbx_strand_id
1 'polypeptide(L)'
;MQRAQRGIDNPALDVAIDAANVLGKPVVVFFAPVPFYPHANLRHYSFLNEGIPDIADALEKRNVGFVLRRFPEHSLIRFCEEVKAALVVGDENPMREPEAWRKAASKKLKVPLWTVDADVIVPSKLLEKAQYAAHTIRPRIQALLKTYLAPDGNPNARVKWTRPAQLASLNPGVDITEGWNLDRSVSPVSYWRGGPAEAARLLRDFVKNKLRGYGKLRNKPEVDYTSRLSPYLHFGHISPIIVALAVEKAEAPTPDKEAFLNQIVVWRELSVNLVHFSPDYDSFECAEPWAHRTLAKHANDYRPVIYSEEQLENAETHDQLWNASQMQMVNDGWMHNYVRMYWGKKILEWSKSPAEAHRIAVRLNDKYEIDGRDPNGYAGIAWAILGKFDRPWFERPIFGQIRYMSGASTGKKFDSKKYIEQNLSANLLFSA
;
A
#
# COMPACT_ATOMS: atom_id res chain seq x y z
N MET A 1 -8.34 -6.63 -13.80
CA MET A 1 -7.23 -5.92 -13.11
C MET A 1 -7.78 -5.37 -11.81
N GLN A 2 -7.13 -5.64 -10.70
CA GLN A 2 -7.56 -5.22 -9.35
C GLN A 2 -6.48 -4.39 -8.65
N ARG A 3 -5.35 -5.04 -8.28
CA ARG A 3 -4.26 -4.41 -7.54
C ARG A 3 -3.05 -4.09 -8.43
N ALA A 4 -2.67 -4.99 -9.34
CA ALA A 4 -1.53 -4.78 -10.23
C ALA A 4 -1.91 -3.89 -11.42
N GLN A 5 -2.04 -2.57 -11.16
CA GLN A 5 -2.52 -1.59 -12.15
C GLN A 5 -1.38 -1.12 -13.07
N ARG A 6 -0.88 -2.06 -13.89
CA ARG A 6 0.19 -1.82 -14.86
C ARG A 6 0.11 -2.76 -16.05
N GLY A 7 0.57 -2.30 -17.21
CA GLY A 7 0.55 -3.07 -18.45
C GLY A 7 1.86 -3.82 -18.76
N ILE A 8 2.91 -3.61 -17.96
CA ILE A 8 4.21 -4.28 -18.03
C ILE A 8 4.60 -4.82 -16.66
N ASP A 9 5.53 -5.79 -16.62
CA ASP A 9 6.00 -6.42 -15.38
C ASP A 9 4.84 -6.88 -14.49
N ASN A 10 3.85 -7.52 -15.14
CA ASN A 10 2.61 -7.97 -14.51
C ASN A 10 2.40 -9.46 -14.77
N PRO A 11 2.76 -10.33 -13.81
CA PRO A 11 2.66 -11.79 -13.96
C PRO A 11 1.24 -12.27 -14.31
N ALA A 12 0.20 -11.62 -13.80
CA ALA A 12 -1.18 -11.99 -14.11
C ALA A 12 -1.54 -11.71 -15.57
N LEU A 13 -1.06 -10.59 -16.10
CA LEU A 13 -1.22 -10.26 -17.52
C LEU A 13 -0.42 -11.20 -18.42
N ASP A 14 0.81 -11.56 -18.03
CA ASP A 14 1.66 -12.47 -18.77
C ASP A 14 1.01 -13.86 -18.88
N VAL A 15 0.50 -14.41 -17.77
CA VAL A 15 -0.27 -15.67 -17.76
C VAL A 15 -1.49 -15.58 -18.68
N ALA A 16 -2.21 -14.44 -18.67
CA ALA A 16 -3.37 -14.27 -19.56
C ALA A 16 -2.97 -14.26 -21.04
N ILE A 17 -1.86 -13.60 -21.38
CA ILE A 17 -1.33 -13.53 -22.75
C ILE A 17 -0.83 -14.91 -23.21
N ASP A 18 -0.09 -15.62 -22.36
CA ASP A 18 0.40 -16.96 -22.71
C ASP A 18 -0.73 -17.95 -22.94
N ALA A 19 -1.74 -17.96 -22.05
CA ALA A 19 -2.93 -18.77 -22.23
C ALA A 19 -3.68 -18.42 -23.52
N ALA A 20 -3.85 -17.14 -23.82
CA ALA A 20 -4.50 -16.67 -25.03
C ALA A 20 -3.70 -17.05 -26.29
N ASN A 21 -2.38 -16.94 -26.26
CA ASN A 21 -1.50 -17.33 -27.35
C ASN A 21 -1.59 -18.83 -27.67
N VAL A 22 -1.74 -19.68 -26.65
CA VAL A 22 -1.98 -21.13 -26.82
C VAL A 22 -3.37 -21.38 -27.41
N LEU A 23 -4.39 -20.63 -26.99
CA LEU A 23 -5.76 -20.78 -27.42
C LEU A 23 -6.07 -20.11 -28.78
N GLY A 24 -5.13 -19.36 -29.36
CA GLY A 24 -5.36 -18.55 -30.58
C GLY A 24 -6.42 -17.44 -30.38
N LYS A 25 -6.52 -16.87 -29.20
CA LYS A 25 -7.51 -15.86 -28.83
C LYS A 25 -6.88 -14.51 -28.47
N PRO A 26 -7.61 -13.39 -28.65
CA PRO A 26 -7.14 -12.09 -28.16
C PRO A 26 -7.27 -11.97 -26.62
N VAL A 27 -6.52 -11.02 -26.06
CA VAL A 27 -6.60 -10.63 -24.65
C VAL A 27 -7.20 -9.25 -24.50
N VAL A 28 -8.08 -9.08 -23.52
CA VAL A 28 -8.62 -7.78 -23.12
C VAL A 28 -8.55 -7.64 -21.60
N VAL A 29 -8.04 -6.52 -21.15
CA VAL A 29 -8.05 -6.14 -19.72
C VAL A 29 -9.34 -5.37 -19.43
N PHE A 30 -10.10 -5.84 -18.46
CA PHE A 30 -11.25 -5.15 -17.89
C PHE A 30 -10.84 -4.45 -16.61
N PHE A 31 -11.07 -3.13 -16.54
CA PHE A 31 -10.84 -2.33 -15.35
C PHE A 31 -12.08 -1.49 -15.06
N ALA A 32 -12.63 -1.64 -13.87
CA ALA A 32 -13.89 -1.00 -13.50
C ALA A 32 -13.89 -0.55 -12.04
N PRO A 33 -13.33 0.64 -11.74
CA PRO A 33 -13.35 1.21 -10.40
C PRO A 33 -14.76 1.44 -9.88
N VAL A 34 -14.91 1.34 -8.55
CA VAL A 34 -16.18 1.51 -7.83
C VAL A 34 -16.04 2.58 -6.74
N PRO A 35 -17.09 3.38 -6.44
CA PRO A 35 -17.01 4.48 -5.47
C PRO A 35 -17.05 4.04 -4.00
N PHE A 36 -17.32 2.77 -3.74
CA PHE A 36 -17.59 2.23 -2.39
C PHE A 36 -16.46 1.34 -1.87
N TYR A 37 -15.24 1.54 -2.35
CA TYR A 37 -14.08 0.89 -1.70
C TYR A 37 -13.90 1.51 -0.31
N PRO A 38 -13.79 0.70 0.77
CA PRO A 38 -13.76 1.20 2.14
C PRO A 38 -12.71 2.29 2.36
N HIS A 39 -13.12 3.38 3.00
CA HIS A 39 -12.27 4.54 3.33
C HIS A 39 -11.61 5.25 2.15
N ALA A 40 -11.90 4.87 0.92
CA ALA A 40 -11.39 5.57 -0.24
C ALA A 40 -12.13 6.91 -0.45
N ASN A 41 -11.39 7.95 -0.77
CA ASN A 41 -11.89 9.31 -0.99
C ASN A 41 -11.32 9.92 -2.28
N LEU A 42 -11.61 11.17 -2.56
CA LEU A 42 -11.20 11.86 -3.79
C LEU A 42 -9.68 11.77 -4.04
N ARG A 43 -8.85 11.94 -3.00
CA ARG A 43 -7.37 11.85 -3.09
C ARG A 43 -6.91 10.54 -3.73
N HIS A 44 -7.48 9.44 -3.29
CA HIS A 44 -7.11 8.10 -3.73
C HIS A 44 -7.55 7.83 -5.17
N TYR A 45 -8.79 8.23 -5.50
CA TYR A 45 -9.30 8.05 -6.87
C TYR A 45 -8.62 8.97 -7.88
N SER A 46 -8.22 10.17 -7.48
CA SER A 46 -7.43 11.06 -8.34
C SER A 46 -6.09 10.44 -8.69
N PHE A 47 -5.36 9.92 -7.68
CA PHE A 47 -4.09 9.24 -7.91
C PHE A 47 -4.23 7.98 -8.79
N LEU A 48 -5.28 7.18 -8.58
CA LEU A 48 -5.60 6.04 -9.43
C LEU A 48 -5.90 6.48 -10.86
N ASN A 49 -6.74 7.51 -11.02
CA ASN A 49 -7.21 7.99 -12.32
C ASN A 49 -6.06 8.47 -13.21
N GLU A 50 -5.08 9.16 -12.63
CA GLU A 50 -3.91 9.66 -13.33
C GLU A 50 -3.05 8.56 -13.96
N GLY A 51 -3.10 7.33 -13.42
CA GLY A 51 -2.35 6.18 -13.93
C GLY A 51 -3.03 5.46 -15.11
N ILE A 52 -4.33 5.67 -15.32
CA ILE A 52 -5.11 4.90 -16.33
C ILE A 52 -4.59 5.07 -17.76
N PRO A 53 -4.23 6.28 -18.22
CA PRO A 53 -3.67 6.44 -19.57
C PRO A 53 -2.38 5.64 -19.80
N ASP A 54 -1.44 5.67 -18.86
CA ASP A 54 -0.18 4.92 -18.95
C ASP A 54 -0.43 3.40 -19.09
N ILE A 55 -1.44 2.89 -18.36
CA ILE A 55 -1.84 1.48 -18.42
C ILE A 55 -2.38 1.13 -19.81
N ALA A 56 -3.29 1.97 -20.34
CA ALA A 56 -3.89 1.76 -21.65
C ALA A 56 -2.84 1.74 -22.76
N ASP A 57 -1.91 2.69 -22.75
CA ASP A 57 -0.81 2.78 -23.71
C ASP A 57 0.13 1.57 -23.66
N ALA A 58 0.44 1.09 -22.45
CA ALA A 58 1.29 -0.09 -22.27
C ALA A 58 0.60 -1.37 -22.77
N LEU A 59 -0.70 -1.52 -22.57
CA LEU A 59 -1.49 -2.65 -23.06
C LEU A 59 -1.60 -2.65 -24.59
N GLU A 60 -1.84 -1.50 -25.20
CA GLU A 60 -1.91 -1.37 -26.67
C GLU A 60 -0.60 -1.83 -27.35
N LYS A 61 0.55 -1.44 -26.79
CA LYS A 61 1.88 -1.86 -27.29
C LYS A 61 2.09 -3.37 -27.23
N ARG A 62 1.32 -4.08 -26.43
CA ARG A 62 1.35 -5.54 -26.27
C ARG A 62 0.23 -6.25 -27.06
N ASN A 63 -0.49 -5.55 -27.94
CA ASN A 63 -1.68 -6.01 -28.66
C ASN A 63 -2.85 -6.42 -27.75
N VAL A 64 -2.87 -5.95 -26.51
CA VAL A 64 -3.91 -6.24 -25.50
C VAL A 64 -4.96 -5.15 -25.53
N GLY A 65 -6.23 -5.53 -25.54
CA GLY A 65 -7.33 -4.59 -25.41
C GLY A 65 -7.46 -4.02 -24.01
N PHE A 66 -8.04 -2.82 -23.91
CA PHE A 66 -8.41 -2.21 -22.64
C PHE A 66 -9.86 -1.75 -22.66
N VAL A 67 -10.63 -2.19 -21.68
CA VAL A 67 -12.02 -1.75 -21.46
C VAL A 67 -12.12 -1.14 -20.09
N LEU A 68 -12.29 0.18 -20.08
CA LEU A 68 -12.52 0.96 -18.88
C LEU A 68 -14.01 1.16 -18.68
N ARG A 69 -14.51 0.71 -17.56
CA ARG A 69 -15.86 1.03 -17.08
C ARG A 69 -15.79 1.60 -15.68
N ARG A 70 -16.89 2.09 -15.16
CA ARG A 70 -17.04 2.52 -13.78
C ARG A 70 -18.42 2.12 -13.27
N PHE A 71 -18.60 2.19 -11.95
CA PHE A 71 -19.96 2.02 -11.38
C PHE A 71 -20.96 2.98 -12.04
N PRO A 72 -22.18 2.51 -12.40
CA PRO A 72 -22.74 1.16 -12.10
C PRO A 72 -22.38 0.06 -13.10
N GLU A 73 -21.67 0.32 -14.19
CA GLU A 73 -21.36 -0.63 -15.28
C GLU A 73 -20.08 -1.47 -14.97
N HIS A 74 -19.86 -1.84 -13.70
CA HIS A 74 -18.65 -2.50 -13.22
C HIS A 74 -18.72 -4.03 -13.18
N SER A 75 -19.79 -4.64 -13.71
CA SER A 75 -20.02 -6.09 -13.62
C SER A 75 -19.04 -6.88 -14.48
N LEU A 76 -18.10 -7.59 -13.84
CA LEU A 76 -17.20 -8.54 -14.51
C LEU A 76 -18.00 -9.67 -15.19
N ILE A 77 -19.06 -10.17 -14.57
CA ILE A 77 -19.86 -11.28 -15.11
C ILE A 77 -20.50 -10.87 -16.42
N ARG A 78 -21.20 -9.72 -16.44
CA ARG A 78 -21.80 -9.17 -17.66
C ARG A 78 -20.75 -8.92 -18.75
N PHE A 79 -19.60 -8.34 -18.37
CA PHE A 79 -18.50 -8.12 -19.31
C PHE A 79 -18.01 -9.43 -19.94
N CYS A 80 -17.82 -10.49 -19.15
CA CYS A 80 -17.41 -11.80 -19.67
C CYS A 80 -18.43 -12.41 -20.65
N GLU A 81 -19.72 -12.21 -20.42
CA GLU A 81 -20.79 -12.64 -21.35
C GLU A 81 -20.75 -11.81 -22.65
N GLU A 82 -20.60 -10.48 -22.57
CA GLU A 82 -20.52 -9.58 -23.73
C GLU A 82 -19.34 -9.91 -24.65
N VAL A 83 -18.17 -10.25 -24.09
CA VAL A 83 -16.98 -10.59 -24.89
C VAL A 83 -16.81 -12.09 -25.15
N LYS A 84 -17.73 -12.93 -24.66
CA LYS A 84 -17.66 -14.40 -24.74
C LYS A 84 -16.31 -14.92 -24.25
N ALA A 85 -15.93 -14.50 -23.06
CA ALA A 85 -14.64 -14.87 -22.44
C ALA A 85 -14.51 -16.39 -22.35
N ALA A 86 -13.32 -16.94 -22.65
CA ALA A 86 -13.01 -18.36 -22.48
C ALA A 86 -12.30 -18.65 -21.14
N LEU A 87 -11.60 -17.65 -20.61
CA LEU A 87 -10.85 -17.71 -19.36
C LEU A 87 -10.82 -16.31 -18.76
N VAL A 88 -10.87 -16.21 -17.44
CA VAL A 88 -10.57 -14.99 -16.68
C VAL A 88 -9.30 -15.21 -15.89
N VAL A 89 -8.35 -14.28 -15.98
CA VAL A 89 -7.17 -14.23 -15.12
C VAL A 89 -7.25 -12.96 -14.29
N GLY A 90 -7.25 -13.10 -12.96
CA GLY A 90 -7.27 -11.99 -12.00
C GLY A 90 -5.98 -11.93 -11.21
N ASP A 91 -5.56 -10.72 -10.87
CA ASP A 91 -4.47 -10.50 -9.91
C ASP A 91 -4.98 -10.68 -8.46
N GLU A 92 -4.17 -11.29 -7.62
CA GLU A 92 -4.50 -11.47 -6.21
C GLU A 92 -4.33 -10.16 -5.43
N ASN A 93 -5.25 -9.93 -4.50
CA ASN A 93 -5.17 -8.88 -3.49
C ASN A 93 -5.62 -9.52 -2.18
N PRO A 94 -4.78 -9.57 -1.13
CA PRO A 94 -5.09 -10.28 0.11
C PRO A 94 -6.10 -9.55 1.00
N MET A 95 -6.45 -8.31 0.64
CA MET A 95 -7.41 -7.50 1.41
C MET A 95 -8.81 -8.14 1.36
N ARG A 96 -9.56 -7.97 2.44
CA ARG A 96 -10.87 -8.62 2.68
C ARG A 96 -11.88 -8.39 1.54
N GLU A 97 -12.05 -7.15 1.12
CA GLU A 97 -13.06 -6.79 0.11
C GLU A 97 -12.70 -7.32 -1.28
N PRO A 98 -11.50 -7.09 -1.83
CA PRO A 98 -11.10 -7.67 -3.11
C PRO A 98 -11.13 -9.19 -3.13
N GLU A 99 -10.75 -9.85 -2.04
CA GLU A 99 -10.83 -11.30 -1.93
C GLU A 99 -12.28 -11.78 -1.94
N ALA A 100 -13.18 -11.11 -1.19
CA ALA A 100 -14.60 -11.42 -1.19
C ALA A 100 -15.21 -11.25 -2.59
N TRP A 101 -14.84 -10.21 -3.32
CA TRP A 101 -15.29 -9.98 -4.69
C TRP A 101 -14.82 -11.08 -5.64
N ARG A 102 -13.55 -11.51 -5.56
CA ARG A 102 -13.04 -12.64 -6.36
C ARG A 102 -13.76 -13.94 -6.03
N LYS A 103 -13.98 -14.24 -4.74
CA LYS A 103 -14.77 -15.42 -4.31
C LYS A 103 -16.21 -15.37 -4.82
N ALA A 104 -16.83 -14.19 -4.80
CA ALA A 104 -18.19 -14.02 -5.35
C ALA A 104 -18.22 -14.16 -6.88
N ALA A 105 -17.23 -13.61 -7.56
CA ALA A 105 -17.10 -13.74 -9.01
C ALA A 105 -16.89 -15.20 -9.44
N SER A 106 -15.99 -15.93 -8.76
CA SER A 106 -15.69 -17.34 -9.07
C SER A 106 -16.92 -18.25 -9.02
N LYS A 107 -17.88 -17.95 -8.12
CA LYS A 107 -19.14 -18.71 -8.00
C LYS A 107 -20.15 -18.42 -9.12
N LYS A 108 -20.03 -17.26 -9.79
CA LYS A 108 -21.00 -16.79 -10.81
C LYS A 108 -20.48 -16.89 -12.23
N LEU A 109 -19.16 -16.93 -12.42
CA LEU A 109 -18.54 -17.07 -13.72
C LEU A 109 -18.85 -18.46 -14.31
N LYS A 110 -19.17 -18.50 -15.59
CA LYS A 110 -19.39 -19.74 -16.37
C LYS A 110 -18.11 -20.26 -17.04
N VAL A 111 -17.00 -19.56 -16.83
CA VAL A 111 -15.66 -19.86 -17.34
C VAL A 111 -14.66 -19.95 -16.21
N PRO A 112 -13.53 -20.65 -16.38
CA PRO A 112 -12.51 -20.72 -15.35
C PRO A 112 -12.02 -19.34 -14.93
N LEU A 113 -11.78 -19.17 -13.62
CA LEU A 113 -11.09 -18.02 -13.04
C LEU A 113 -9.77 -18.50 -12.45
N TRP A 114 -8.67 -18.04 -13.03
CA TRP A 114 -7.34 -18.20 -12.45
C TRP A 114 -6.94 -16.95 -11.69
N THR A 115 -6.16 -17.10 -10.63
CA THR A 115 -5.60 -15.97 -9.89
C THR A 115 -4.09 -16.07 -9.83
N VAL A 116 -3.43 -14.92 -9.97
CA VAL A 116 -1.96 -14.80 -9.96
C VAL A 116 -1.57 -13.72 -8.97
N ASP A 117 -0.61 -14.02 -8.10
CA ASP A 117 -0.08 -13.05 -7.14
C ASP A 117 0.94 -12.14 -7.84
N ALA A 118 0.46 -11.00 -8.29
CA ALA A 118 1.21 -10.08 -9.15
C ALA A 118 1.81 -8.88 -8.41
N ASP A 119 1.65 -8.83 -7.06
CA ASP A 119 2.05 -7.66 -6.27
C ASP A 119 2.99 -8.00 -5.11
N VAL A 120 3.59 -9.16 -5.14
CA VAL A 120 4.60 -9.65 -4.20
C VAL A 120 5.81 -10.16 -4.96
N ILE A 121 6.93 -10.38 -4.25
CA ILE A 121 8.11 -11.02 -4.82
C ILE A 121 7.93 -12.54 -4.76
N VAL A 122 7.55 -13.06 -3.60
CA VAL A 122 7.29 -14.48 -3.40
C VAL A 122 5.78 -14.69 -3.26
N PRO A 123 5.16 -15.53 -4.10
CA PRO A 123 3.72 -15.77 -4.02
C PRO A 123 3.26 -16.14 -2.60
N SER A 124 2.27 -15.43 -2.08
CA SER A 124 1.83 -15.49 -0.68
C SER A 124 1.45 -16.89 -0.23
N LYS A 125 0.88 -17.69 -1.11
CA LYS A 125 0.47 -19.08 -0.84
C LYS A 125 1.62 -20.04 -0.53
N LEU A 126 2.85 -19.71 -0.94
CA LEU A 126 4.03 -20.53 -0.67
C LEU A 126 4.50 -20.42 0.79
N LEU A 127 4.02 -19.45 1.54
CA LEU A 127 4.38 -19.26 2.94
C LEU A 127 3.54 -20.11 3.91
N GLU A 128 2.47 -20.75 3.44
CA GLU A 128 1.61 -21.77 4.08
C GLU A 128 0.98 -21.36 5.44
N LYS A 129 1.58 -20.44 6.19
CA LYS A 129 1.11 -19.98 7.51
C LYS A 129 1.56 -18.56 7.88
N ALA A 130 0.84 -17.99 8.84
CA ALA A 130 1.21 -16.70 9.44
C ALA A 130 2.65 -16.72 9.98
N GLN A 131 3.37 -15.65 9.71
CA GLN A 131 4.72 -15.39 10.22
C GLN A 131 4.66 -14.29 11.28
N TYR A 132 5.23 -14.54 12.43
CA TYR A 132 5.11 -13.63 13.58
C TYR A 132 6.25 -12.61 13.71
N ALA A 133 7.29 -12.72 12.89
CA ALA A 133 8.41 -11.78 12.93
C ALA A 133 9.28 -11.84 11.65
N ALA A 134 10.07 -10.79 11.42
CA ALA A 134 10.99 -10.73 10.28
C ALA A 134 12.02 -11.88 10.26
N HIS A 135 12.47 -12.35 11.43
CA HIS A 135 13.45 -13.45 11.52
C HIS A 135 12.84 -14.81 11.12
N THR A 136 11.52 -14.99 11.17
CA THR A 136 10.85 -16.24 10.76
C THR A 136 10.51 -16.28 9.27
N ILE A 137 10.12 -15.13 8.69
CA ILE A 137 9.80 -15.04 7.26
C ILE A 137 11.06 -14.97 6.40
N ARG A 138 12.11 -14.27 6.86
CA ARG A 138 13.34 -14.02 6.07
C ARG A 138 13.96 -15.28 5.48
N PRO A 139 14.27 -16.36 6.23
CA PRO A 139 14.89 -17.56 5.65
C PRO A 139 13.98 -18.24 4.61
N ARG A 140 12.66 -18.18 4.80
CA ARG A 140 11.69 -18.75 3.87
C ARG A 140 11.67 -18.01 2.53
N ILE A 141 11.63 -16.68 2.58
CA ILE A 141 11.70 -15.84 1.39
C ILE A 141 13.05 -16.01 0.71
N GLN A 142 14.16 -15.95 1.45
CA GLN A 142 15.50 -16.08 0.89
C GLN A 142 15.70 -17.40 0.11
N ALA A 143 15.13 -18.50 0.58
CA ALA A 143 15.18 -19.77 -0.12
C ALA A 143 14.47 -19.74 -1.49
N LEU A 144 13.48 -18.86 -1.64
CA LEU A 144 12.66 -18.73 -2.84
C LEU A 144 13.11 -17.60 -3.79
N LEU A 145 13.92 -16.65 -3.31
CA LEU A 145 14.33 -15.49 -4.12
C LEU A 145 14.99 -15.88 -5.43
N LYS A 146 15.83 -16.92 -5.44
CA LYS A 146 16.50 -17.38 -6.67
C LYS A 146 15.51 -17.75 -7.77
N THR A 147 14.33 -18.22 -7.39
CA THR A 147 13.27 -18.61 -8.35
C THR A 147 12.37 -17.42 -8.73
N TYR A 148 12.00 -16.62 -7.74
CA TYR A 148 10.93 -15.62 -7.91
C TYR A 148 11.42 -14.18 -8.10
N LEU A 149 12.65 -13.85 -7.72
CA LEU A 149 13.23 -12.54 -8.01
C LEU A 149 13.86 -12.53 -9.40
N ALA A 150 13.03 -12.65 -10.40
CA ALA A 150 13.40 -12.66 -11.82
C ALA A 150 12.45 -11.69 -12.58
N PRO A 151 12.93 -11.04 -13.64
CA PRO A 151 12.08 -10.16 -14.44
C PRO A 151 10.98 -10.97 -15.14
N ASP A 152 9.81 -10.37 -15.27
CA ASP A 152 8.70 -10.91 -16.03
C ASP A 152 9.03 -10.99 -17.55
N GLY A 153 8.40 -11.91 -18.24
CA GLY A 153 8.65 -12.15 -19.67
C GLY A 153 8.09 -11.05 -20.57
N ASN A 154 7.06 -10.37 -20.13
CA ASN A 154 6.36 -9.34 -20.88
C ASN A 154 5.98 -9.77 -22.33
N PRO A 155 5.35 -10.96 -22.55
CA PRO A 155 4.99 -11.43 -23.87
C PRO A 155 3.97 -10.51 -24.54
N ASN A 156 3.92 -10.55 -25.88
CA ASN A 156 2.88 -9.89 -26.65
C ASN A 156 1.77 -10.88 -27.02
N ALA A 157 0.53 -10.40 -27.06
CA ALA A 157 -0.56 -11.18 -27.61
C ALA A 157 -0.37 -11.34 -29.12
N ARG A 158 -0.47 -12.59 -29.62
CA ARG A 158 -0.34 -12.91 -31.04
C ARG A 158 -1.56 -12.46 -31.84
N VAL A 159 -2.73 -12.53 -31.21
CA VAL A 159 -3.98 -12.05 -31.79
C VAL A 159 -4.29 -10.69 -31.21
N LYS A 160 -4.23 -9.65 -32.05
CA LYS A 160 -4.57 -8.28 -31.63
C LYS A 160 -6.06 -8.22 -31.29
N TRP A 161 -6.38 -7.68 -30.11
CA TRP A 161 -7.78 -7.42 -29.76
C TRP A 161 -8.33 -6.22 -30.52
N THR A 162 -9.53 -6.39 -31.08
CA THR A 162 -10.28 -5.29 -31.71
C THR A 162 -11.58 -5.11 -30.95
N ARG A 163 -11.83 -3.90 -30.47
CA ARG A 163 -13.05 -3.60 -29.72
C ARG A 163 -14.27 -3.73 -30.61
N PRO A 164 -15.26 -4.59 -30.26
CA PRO A 164 -16.55 -4.60 -30.93
C PRO A 164 -17.25 -3.25 -30.87
N ALA A 165 -17.87 -2.79 -31.92
CA ALA A 165 -18.51 -1.47 -32.00
C ALA A 165 -19.56 -1.22 -30.90
N GLN A 166 -20.28 -2.28 -30.52
CA GLN A 166 -21.31 -2.23 -29.46
C GLN A 166 -20.75 -2.29 -28.04
N LEU A 167 -19.46 -2.57 -27.87
CA LEU A 167 -18.86 -2.72 -26.55
C LEU A 167 -18.48 -1.34 -25.97
N ALA A 168 -19.22 -0.91 -24.97
CA ALA A 168 -18.97 0.37 -24.30
C ALA A 168 -17.66 0.33 -23.49
N SER A 169 -16.85 1.37 -23.64
CA SER A 169 -15.66 1.65 -22.84
C SER A 169 -15.47 3.16 -22.72
N LEU A 170 -15.13 3.63 -21.53
CA LEU A 170 -14.73 5.02 -21.34
C LEU A 170 -13.35 5.28 -21.97
N ASN A 171 -13.08 6.53 -22.28
CA ASN A 171 -11.74 6.97 -22.68
C ASN A 171 -10.83 6.94 -21.43
N PRO A 172 -9.60 6.42 -21.52
CA PRO A 172 -8.67 6.40 -20.39
C PRO A 172 -8.34 7.76 -19.76
N GLY A 173 -8.54 8.87 -20.49
CA GLY A 173 -8.30 10.22 -19.98
C GLY A 173 -9.48 10.89 -19.26
N VAL A 174 -10.62 10.22 -19.11
CA VAL A 174 -11.78 10.82 -18.42
C VAL A 174 -11.63 10.76 -16.90
N ASP A 175 -12.24 11.69 -16.20
CA ASP A 175 -12.38 11.60 -14.74
C ASP A 175 -13.41 10.52 -14.38
N ILE A 176 -12.91 9.41 -13.85
CA ILE A 176 -13.78 8.30 -13.43
C ILE A 176 -14.67 8.65 -12.25
N THR A 177 -14.36 9.73 -11.50
CA THR A 177 -15.08 10.12 -10.30
C THR A 177 -16.26 11.06 -10.58
N GLU A 178 -16.43 11.49 -11.82
CA GLU A 178 -17.52 12.38 -12.21
C GLU A 178 -18.88 11.76 -11.87
N GLY A 179 -19.71 12.51 -11.14
CA GLY A 179 -21.03 12.08 -10.68
C GLY A 179 -21.04 11.05 -9.55
N TRP A 180 -19.89 10.66 -9.02
CA TRP A 180 -19.84 9.78 -7.86
C TRP A 180 -20.06 10.55 -6.55
N ASN A 181 -20.81 9.94 -5.63
CA ASN A 181 -20.90 10.40 -4.25
C ASN A 181 -19.68 9.90 -3.48
N LEU A 182 -18.63 10.73 -3.41
CA LEU A 182 -17.39 10.45 -2.71
C LEU A 182 -17.18 11.40 -1.56
N ASP A 183 -16.44 10.99 -0.55
CA ASP A 183 -15.83 11.91 0.40
C ASP A 183 -14.83 12.81 -0.34
N ARG A 184 -15.12 14.09 -0.40
CA ARG A 184 -14.32 15.14 -1.03
C ARG A 184 -13.64 16.04 -0.01
N SER A 185 -13.72 15.72 1.29
CA SER A 185 -13.08 16.50 2.36
C SER A 185 -11.55 16.43 2.32
N VAL A 186 -10.98 15.38 1.65
CA VAL A 186 -9.54 15.22 1.49
C VAL A 186 -9.16 15.48 0.04
N SER A 187 -8.54 16.62 -0.20
CA SER A 187 -8.10 17.05 -1.53
C SER A 187 -6.92 16.20 -2.05
N PRO A 188 -6.81 16.02 -3.38
CA PRO A 188 -5.61 15.48 -4.00
C PRO A 188 -4.36 16.31 -3.65
N VAL A 189 -3.19 15.70 -3.65
CA VAL A 189 -1.92 16.39 -3.40
C VAL A 189 -1.26 16.70 -4.74
N SER A 190 -1.07 17.96 -5.04
CA SER A 190 -0.70 18.45 -6.38
C SER A 190 0.67 18.00 -6.92
N TYR A 191 1.62 17.67 -6.03
CA TYR A 191 2.95 17.21 -6.45
C TYR A 191 3.05 15.67 -6.61
N TRP A 192 2.02 14.91 -6.20
CA TRP A 192 1.92 13.51 -6.55
C TRP A 192 1.24 13.34 -7.89
N ARG A 193 1.85 12.54 -8.74
CA ARG A 193 1.23 12.09 -9.99
C ARG A 193 1.16 10.57 -9.98
N GLY A 194 -0.04 10.03 -10.14
CA GLY A 194 -0.23 8.59 -10.25
C GLY A 194 0.32 8.02 -11.57
N GLY A 195 0.49 6.70 -11.60
CA GLY A 195 0.78 5.98 -12.84
C GLY A 195 2.16 5.32 -12.90
N PRO A 196 2.27 4.29 -13.78
CA PRO A 196 3.50 3.53 -13.98
C PRO A 196 4.69 4.35 -14.48
N ALA A 197 4.48 5.36 -15.33
CA ALA A 197 5.54 6.21 -15.87
C ALA A 197 6.23 7.01 -14.76
N GLU A 198 5.46 7.61 -13.87
CA GLU A 198 6.00 8.37 -12.74
C GLU A 198 6.64 7.45 -11.70
N ALA A 199 6.06 6.28 -11.41
CA ALA A 199 6.68 5.27 -10.57
C ALA A 199 8.09 4.88 -11.06
N ALA A 200 8.23 4.64 -12.36
CA ALA A 200 9.51 4.32 -12.98
C ALA A 200 10.50 5.50 -12.93
N ARG A 201 10.02 6.74 -13.06
CA ARG A 201 10.85 7.95 -12.90
C ARG A 201 11.41 8.07 -11.49
N LEU A 202 10.54 7.89 -10.48
CA LEU A 202 10.94 7.94 -9.06
C LEU A 202 11.92 6.82 -8.69
N LEU A 203 11.71 5.60 -9.22
CA LEU A 203 12.66 4.51 -9.01
C LEU A 203 14.04 4.85 -9.57
N ARG A 204 14.12 5.39 -10.79
CA ARG A 204 15.40 5.84 -11.39
C ARG A 204 16.05 6.94 -10.57
N ASP A 205 15.27 7.93 -10.11
CA ASP A 205 15.79 9.01 -9.27
C ASP A 205 16.34 8.47 -7.94
N PHE A 206 15.58 7.60 -7.27
CA PHE A 206 16.01 6.96 -6.03
C PHE A 206 17.32 6.18 -6.20
N VAL A 207 17.39 5.32 -7.19
CA VAL A 207 18.58 4.50 -7.45
C VAL A 207 19.81 5.36 -7.75
N LYS A 208 19.64 6.42 -8.56
CA LYS A 208 20.73 7.30 -8.97
C LYS A 208 21.19 8.24 -7.86
N ASN A 209 20.25 8.84 -7.11
CA ASN A 209 20.55 10.02 -6.29
C ASN A 209 20.43 9.74 -4.78
N LYS A 210 19.69 8.72 -4.34
CA LYS A 210 19.36 8.52 -2.93
C LYS A 210 19.75 7.15 -2.37
N LEU A 211 19.93 6.13 -3.21
CA LEU A 211 20.29 4.79 -2.74
C LEU A 211 21.64 4.78 -2.01
N ARG A 212 22.64 5.51 -2.53
CA ARG A 212 23.89 5.74 -1.84
C ARG A 212 23.66 6.62 -0.63
N GLY A 213 23.90 6.10 0.56
CA GLY A 213 23.64 6.75 1.84
C GLY A 213 22.28 6.40 2.48
N TYR A 214 21.44 5.62 1.78
CA TYR A 214 20.13 5.21 2.26
C TYR A 214 20.20 4.58 3.66
N GLY A 215 21.13 3.68 3.91
CA GLY A 215 21.28 2.99 5.20
C GLY A 215 21.43 3.95 6.39
N LYS A 216 22.13 5.07 6.19
CA LYS A 216 22.34 6.10 7.22
C LYS A 216 21.22 7.12 7.32
N LEU A 217 20.65 7.52 6.17
CA LEU A 217 19.75 8.68 6.08
C LEU A 217 18.26 8.31 6.06
N ARG A 218 17.90 7.06 5.82
CA ARG A 218 16.52 6.60 5.76
C ARG A 218 15.68 6.84 7.01
N ASN A 219 16.31 7.08 8.17
CA ASN A 219 15.63 7.34 9.43
C ASN A 219 15.72 8.82 9.84
N LYS A 220 16.04 9.70 8.90
CA LYS A 220 16.12 11.14 9.09
C LYS A 220 15.00 11.84 8.34
N PRO A 221 13.85 12.08 8.98
CA PRO A 221 12.67 12.64 8.33
C PRO A 221 12.87 14.01 7.68
N GLU A 222 13.81 14.82 8.22
CA GLU A 222 14.15 16.15 7.75
C GLU A 222 14.95 16.18 6.43
N VAL A 223 15.37 14.99 5.97
CA VAL A 223 16.03 14.84 4.66
C VAL A 223 15.28 13.79 3.83
N ASP A 224 15.08 14.06 2.55
CA ASP A 224 14.34 13.18 1.66
C ASP A 224 15.24 12.09 1.05
N TYR A 225 15.57 11.07 1.85
CA TYR A 225 16.32 9.88 1.43
C TYR A 225 15.46 8.62 1.34
N THR A 226 14.18 8.78 1.10
CA THR A 226 13.26 7.67 0.83
C THR A 226 12.96 7.55 -0.66
N SER A 227 12.49 6.39 -1.08
CA SER A 227 12.14 6.15 -2.49
C SER A 227 10.83 6.82 -2.91
N ARG A 228 9.96 7.14 -1.96
CA ARG A 228 8.59 7.63 -2.21
C ARG A 228 7.75 6.69 -3.09
N LEU A 229 8.08 5.38 -3.13
CA LEU A 229 7.40 4.39 -3.98
C LEU A 229 6.17 3.72 -3.33
N SER A 230 5.91 3.97 -2.03
CA SER A 230 4.82 3.27 -1.34
C SER A 230 3.43 3.49 -1.97
N PRO A 231 3.02 4.69 -2.44
CA PRO A 231 1.76 4.84 -3.16
C PRO A 231 1.70 4.03 -4.45
N TYR A 232 2.78 3.99 -5.20
CA TYR A 232 2.84 3.26 -6.48
C TYR A 232 2.86 1.74 -6.29
N LEU A 233 3.44 1.26 -5.20
CA LEU A 233 3.36 -0.15 -4.82
C LEU A 233 1.96 -0.52 -4.31
N HIS A 234 1.30 0.41 -3.62
CA HIS A 234 -0.08 0.24 -3.17
C HIS A 234 -1.06 0.09 -4.34
N PHE A 235 -0.99 0.97 -5.33
CA PHE A 235 -1.82 0.91 -6.53
C PHE A 235 -1.31 -0.09 -7.59
N GLY A 236 -0.16 -0.73 -7.33
CA GLY A 236 0.42 -1.68 -8.27
C GLY A 236 0.92 -1.06 -9.58
N HIS A 237 1.19 0.24 -9.57
CA HIS A 237 1.78 0.97 -10.71
C HIS A 237 3.21 0.54 -11.02
N ILE A 238 3.89 -0.10 -10.05
CA ILE A 238 5.23 -0.66 -10.23
C ILE A 238 5.32 -2.03 -9.56
N SER A 239 6.07 -2.94 -10.19
CA SER A 239 6.33 -4.27 -9.65
C SER A 239 7.36 -4.21 -8.51
N PRO A 240 7.12 -4.85 -7.35
CA PRO A 240 8.13 -4.96 -6.30
C PRO A 240 9.36 -5.74 -6.77
N ILE A 241 9.22 -6.66 -7.72
CA ILE A 241 10.32 -7.40 -8.35
C ILE A 241 11.25 -6.42 -9.09
N ILE A 242 10.68 -5.55 -9.92
CA ILE A 242 11.47 -4.56 -10.68
C ILE A 242 12.18 -3.59 -9.76
N VAL A 243 11.52 -3.15 -8.68
CA VAL A 243 12.15 -2.29 -7.66
C VAL A 243 13.35 -3.00 -7.01
N ALA A 244 13.19 -4.25 -6.61
CA ALA A 244 14.26 -5.02 -5.99
C ALA A 244 15.43 -5.27 -6.97
N LEU A 245 15.14 -5.69 -8.20
CA LEU A 245 16.15 -5.92 -9.25
C LEU A 245 16.92 -4.64 -9.62
N ALA A 246 16.23 -3.49 -9.69
CA ALA A 246 16.89 -2.22 -9.96
C ALA A 246 17.89 -1.84 -8.85
N VAL A 247 17.53 -2.10 -7.59
CA VAL A 247 18.42 -1.87 -6.44
C VAL A 247 19.58 -2.87 -6.42
N GLU A 248 19.34 -4.16 -6.72
CA GLU A 248 20.41 -5.16 -6.80
C GLU A 248 21.45 -4.81 -7.84
N LYS A 249 21.04 -4.34 -9.02
CA LYS A 249 21.91 -3.96 -10.14
C LYS A 249 22.61 -2.63 -9.95
N ALA A 250 22.17 -1.80 -9.00
CA ALA A 250 22.69 -0.45 -8.81
C ALA A 250 24.14 -0.42 -8.33
N GLU A 251 24.90 0.56 -8.79
CA GLU A 251 26.24 0.89 -8.29
C GLU A 251 26.16 1.67 -6.97
N ALA A 252 25.83 0.99 -5.89
CA ALA A 252 25.72 1.54 -4.54
C ALA A 252 26.39 0.60 -3.53
N PRO A 253 26.80 1.11 -2.35
CA PRO A 253 27.37 0.28 -1.28
C PRO A 253 26.41 -0.85 -0.88
N THR A 254 26.95 -2.05 -0.70
CA THR A 254 26.17 -3.23 -0.27
C THR A 254 25.29 -2.98 0.95
N PRO A 255 25.76 -2.30 2.03
CA PRO A 255 24.89 -2.02 3.17
C PRO A 255 23.67 -1.14 2.84
N ASP A 256 23.79 -0.21 1.90
CA ASP A 256 22.67 0.63 1.48
C ASP A 256 21.63 -0.19 0.69
N LYS A 257 22.11 -1.05 -0.22
CA LYS A 257 21.25 -1.97 -0.98
C LYS A 257 20.53 -2.95 -0.06
N GLU A 258 21.25 -3.61 0.84
CA GLU A 258 20.68 -4.54 1.82
C GLU A 258 19.65 -3.85 2.73
N ALA A 259 19.92 -2.63 3.17
CA ALA A 259 19.00 -1.86 3.99
C ALA A 259 17.68 -1.59 3.26
N PHE A 260 17.70 -1.30 1.96
CA PHE A 260 16.49 -1.11 1.15
C PHE A 260 15.80 -2.43 0.81
N LEU A 261 16.55 -3.42 0.34
CA LEU A 261 16.00 -4.74 0.01
C LEU A 261 15.32 -5.41 1.21
N ASN A 262 15.86 -5.22 2.41
CA ASN A 262 15.19 -5.70 3.61
C ASN A 262 13.80 -5.07 3.83
N GLN A 263 13.54 -3.84 3.35
CA GLN A 263 12.22 -3.24 3.45
C GLN A 263 11.24 -3.87 2.45
N ILE A 264 11.66 -3.99 1.18
CA ILE A 264 10.75 -4.44 0.12
C ILE A 264 10.60 -5.96 0.08
N VAL A 265 11.65 -6.71 0.41
CA VAL A 265 11.66 -8.18 0.36
C VAL A 265 11.18 -8.81 1.66
N VAL A 266 11.50 -8.22 2.83
CA VAL A 266 11.18 -8.87 4.11
C VAL A 266 9.98 -8.20 4.79
N TRP A 267 10.05 -6.90 5.03
CA TRP A 267 9.00 -6.22 5.79
C TRP A 267 7.70 -6.10 5.01
N ARG A 268 7.77 -5.80 3.71
CA ARG A 268 6.57 -5.75 2.86
C ARG A 268 5.91 -7.12 2.73
N GLU A 269 6.68 -8.17 2.49
CA GLU A 269 6.15 -9.54 2.39
C GLU A 269 5.57 -10.02 3.73
N LEU A 270 6.17 -9.63 4.86
CA LEU A 270 5.63 -9.93 6.20
C LEU A 270 4.27 -9.23 6.42
N SER A 271 4.11 -8.01 5.92
CA SER A 271 2.86 -7.27 6.01
C SER A 271 1.76 -7.92 5.16
N VAL A 272 2.09 -8.36 3.95
CA VAL A 272 1.18 -9.12 3.09
C VAL A 272 0.79 -10.45 3.74
N ASN A 273 1.77 -11.15 4.33
CA ASN A 273 1.52 -12.39 5.07
C ASN A 273 0.58 -12.18 6.26
N LEU A 274 0.73 -11.08 7.02
CA LEU A 274 -0.21 -10.73 8.08
C LEU A 274 -1.64 -10.67 7.56
N VAL A 275 -1.89 -9.88 6.53
CA VAL A 275 -3.25 -9.68 6.00
C VAL A 275 -3.81 -10.97 5.41
N HIS A 276 -2.98 -11.76 4.73
CA HIS A 276 -3.39 -13.03 4.12
C HIS A 276 -3.88 -14.06 5.14
N PHE A 277 -3.25 -14.10 6.33
CA PHE A 277 -3.53 -15.11 7.37
C PHE A 277 -4.32 -14.59 8.59
N SER A 278 -4.57 -13.29 8.68
CA SER A 278 -5.26 -12.66 9.81
C SER A 278 -6.53 -11.95 9.33
N PRO A 279 -7.72 -12.53 9.50
CA PRO A 279 -8.97 -11.87 9.06
C PRO A 279 -9.23 -10.54 9.77
N ASP A 280 -8.67 -10.37 10.98
CA ASP A 280 -8.82 -9.19 11.83
C ASP A 280 -7.65 -8.21 11.73
N TYR A 281 -6.91 -8.22 10.62
CA TYR A 281 -5.68 -7.45 10.41
C TYR A 281 -5.82 -5.93 10.68
N ASP A 282 -7.00 -5.38 10.54
CA ASP A 282 -7.35 -3.97 10.70
C ASP A 282 -8.02 -3.64 12.06
N SER A 283 -8.02 -4.59 12.98
CA SER A 283 -8.63 -4.43 14.30
C SER A 283 -7.66 -4.72 15.44
N PHE A 284 -8.04 -4.32 16.66
CA PHE A 284 -7.32 -4.62 17.90
C PHE A 284 -7.11 -6.13 18.11
N GLU A 285 -8.04 -6.95 17.59
CA GLU A 285 -8.02 -8.40 17.74
C GLU A 285 -6.83 -9.09 17.04
N CYS A 286 -6.18 -8.43 16.10
CA CYS A 286 -4.97 -8.96 15.44
C CYS A 286 -3.75 -9.03 16.37
N ALA A 287 -3.82 -8.46 17.59
CA ALA A 287 -2.72 -8.47 18.55
C ALA A 287 -2.35 -9.88 19.02
N GLU A 288 -1.07 -10.08 19.35
CA GLU A 288 -0.62 -11.35 19.94
C GLU A 288 -1.16 -11.51 21.36
N PRO A 289 -1.36 -12.75 21.86
CA PRO A 289 -1.90 -12.99 23.20
C PRO A 289 -1.13 -12.30 24.34
N TRP A 290 0.19 -12.16 24.20
CA TRP A 290 0.99 -11.44 25.18
C TRP A 290 0.67 -9.93 25.21
N ALA A 291 0.44 -9.36 24.03
CA ALA A 291 0.10 -7.94 23.89
C ALA A 291 -1.29 -7.65 24.47
N HIS A 292 -2.28 -8.51 24.20
CA HIS A 292 -3.61 -8.42 24.81
C HIS A 292 -3.51 -8.45 26.35
N ARG A 293 -2.77 -9.40 26.93
CA ARG A 293 -2.62 -9.51 28.39
C ARG A 293 -2.00 -8.27 28.99
N THR A 294 -0.91 -7.77 28.40
CA THR A 294 -0.24 -6.60 28.97
C THR A 294 -1.06 -5.32 28.80
N LEU A 295 -1.71 -5.11 27.66
CA LEU A 295 -2.58 -3.96 27.45
C LEU A 295 -3.83 -3.98 28.32
N ALA A 296 -4.42 -5.16 28.56
CA ALA A 296 -5.55 -5.34 29.49
C ALA A 296 -5.13 -5.02 30.94
N LYS A 297 -3.95 -5.47 31.38
CA LYS A 297 -3.38 -5.16 32.71
C LYS A 297 -3.23 -3.66 32.95
N HIS A 298 -2.89 -2.90 31.89
CA HIS A 298 -2.62 -1.46 31.93
C HIS A 298 -3.80 -0.60 31.41
N ALA A 299 -4.97 -1.20 31.19
CA ALA A 299 -6.14 -0.50 30.61
C ALA A 299 -6.61 0.68 31.48
N ASN A 300 -6.52 0.54 32.81
CA ASN A 300 -6.98 1.52 33.79
C ASN A 300 -5.85 2.42 34.34
N ASP A 301 -4.67 2.37 33.75
CA ASP A 301 -3.57 3.25 34.16
C ASP A 301 -3.94 4.72 33.94
N TYR A 302 -3.49 5.56 34.87
CA TYR A 302 -3.71 7.00 34.78
C TYR A 302 -3.04 7.58 33.52
N ARG A 303 -3.82 8.34 32.75
CA ARG A 303 -3.36 9.06 31.55
C ARG A 303 -3.37 10.55 31.83
N PRO A 304 -2.20 11.20 31.89
CA PRO A 304 -2.13 12.65 32.17
C PRO A 304 -2.90 13.51 31.17
N VAL A 305 -2.97 13.06 29.93
CA VAL A 305 -3.67 13.75 28.84
C VAL A 305 -4.39 12.73 27.97
N ILE A 306 -5.64 13.05 27.60
CA ILE A 306 -6.42 12.33 26.61
C ILE A 306 -6.88 13.35 25.59
N TYR A 307 -6.70 13.06 24.30
CA TYR A 307 -7.23 13.87 23.20
C TYR A 307 -8.43 13.18 22.55
N SER A 308 -9.37 13.99 22.06
CA SER A 308 -10.43 13.50 21.19
C SER A 308 -9.86 13.10 19.82
N GLU A 309 -10.60 12.28 19.10
CA GLU A 309 -10.24 11.91 17.73
C GLU A 309 -10.10 13.14 16.82
N GLU A 310 -10.99 14.13 16.98
CA GLU A 310 -10.95 15.40 16.24
C GLU A 310 -9.70 16.22 16.55
N GLN A 311 -9.30 16.33 17.83
CA GLN A 311 -8.06 17.00 18.21
C GLN A 311 -6.81 16.31 17.64
N LEU A 312 -6.79 14.97 17.62
CA LEU A 312 -5.73 14.21 16.98
C LEU A 312 -5.73 14.44 15.46
N GLU A 313 -6.88 14.40 14.82
CA GLU A 313 -7.02 14.63 13.38
C GLU A 313 -6.51 16.02 12.98
N ASN A 314 -6.84 17.04 13.75
CA ASN A 314 -6.47 18.45 13.50
C ASN A 314 -5.06 18.82 14.00
N ALA A 315 -4.28 17.84 14.52
CA ALA A 315 -2.94 18.08 15.08
C ALA A 315 -2.94 19.10 16.25
N GLU A 316 -3.95 19.09 17.11
CA GLU A 316 -4.15 20.01 18.23
C GLU A 316 -3.63 19.43 19.56
N THR A 317 -2.40 18.84 19.53
CA THR A 317 -1.78 18.30 20.73
C THR A 317 -0.70 19.23 21.27
N HIS A 318 -0.24 18.95 22.50
CA HIS A 318 0.90 19.68 23.09
C HIS A 318 2.26 19.32 22.49
N ASP A 319 2.33 18.27 21.65
CA ASP A 319 3.57 17.74 21.08
C ASP A 319 3.76 18.19 19.64
N GLN A 320 4.60 19.20 19.43
CA GLN A 320 4.85 19.78 18.11
C GLN A 320 5.45 18.78 17.10
N LEU A 321 6.25 17.80 17.56
CA LEU A 321 6.80 16.78 16.68
C LEU A 321 5.69 15.84 16.20
N TRP A 322 4.77 15.48 17.07
CA TRP A 322 3.61 14.67 16.71
C TRP A 322 2.67 15.44 15.75
N ASN A 323 2.38 16.70 16.07
CA ASN A 323 1.56 17.57 15.23
C ASN A 323 2.17 17.71 13.83
N ALA A 324 3.48 17.91 13.72
CA ALA A 324 4.19 17.95 12.44
C ALA A 324 4.06 16.63 11.66
N SER A 325 4.10 15.50 12.36
CA SER A 325 3.92 14.18 11.71
C SER A 325 2.50 13.98 11.19
N GLN A 326 1.48 14.39 11.96
CA GLN A 326 0.09 14.37 11.55
C GLN A 326 -0.15 15.30 10.34
N MET A 327 0.39 16.53 10.39
CA MET A 327 0.23 17.47 9.29
C MET A 327 0.99 17.05 8.03
N GLN A 328 2.13 16.37 8.13
CA GLN A 328 2.77 15.76 6.97
C GLN A 328 1.82 14.76 6.29
N MET A 329 1.17 13.91 7.05
CA MET A 329 0.19 12.95 6.50
C MET A 329 -0.99 13.66 5.84
N VAL A 330 -1.57 14.66 6.50
CA VAL A 330 -2.73 15.39 6.00
C VAL A 330 -2.41 16.17 4.72
N ASN A 331 -1.29 16.91 4.70
CA ASN A 331 -0.91 17.77 3.59
C ASN A 331 -0.27 17.01 2.43
N ASP A 332 0.64 16.09 2.76
CA ASP A 332 1.45 15.38 1.77
C ASP A 332 0.81 14.08 1.28
N GLY A 333 -0.23 13.57 1.95
CA GLY A 333 -0.76 12.24 1.68
C GLY A 333 0.26 11.13 1.95
N TRP A 334 1.28 11.42 2.75
CA TRP A 334 2.37 10.54 3.07
C TRP A 334 3.07 10.97 4.36
N MET A 335 3.44 10.02 5.21
CA MET A 335 4.20 10.25 6.43
C MET A 335 5.50 9.45 6.40
N HIS A 336 6.60 10.07 6.80
CA HIS A 336 7.88 9.38 6.91
C HIS A 336 7.82 8.23 7.92
N ASN A 337 8.25 7.02 7.52
CA ASN A 337 8.09 5.79 8.32
C ASN A 337 8.66 5.88 9.75
N TYR A 338 9.76 6.61 9.95
CA TYR A 338 10.36 6.75 11.28
C TYR A 338 9.44 7.49 12.26
N VAL A 339 8.82 8.59 11.83
CA VAL A 339 7.89 9.35 12.67
C VAL A 339 6.52 8.68 12.75
N ARG A 340 6.12 7.87 11.78
CA ARG A 340 4.88 7.07 11.83
C ARG A 340 4.86 6.13 13.05
N MET A 341 6.00 5.53 13.40
CA MET A 341 6.12 4.72 14.61
C MET A 341 5.88 5.54 15.88
N TYR A 342 6.49 6.74 15.96
CA TYR A 342 6.28 7.68 17.06
C TYR A 342 4.81 8.14 17.12
N TRP A 343 4.22 8.51 15.99
CA TRP A 343 2.85 8.94 15.84
C TRP A 343 1.87 7.90 16.42
N GLY A 344 1.98 6.63 16.03
CA GLY A 344 1.13 5.56 16.56
C GLY A 344 1.31 5.32 18.06
N LYS A 345 2.56 5.39 18.58
CA LYS A 345 2.84 5.27 20.02
C LYS A 345 2.15 6.35 20.83
N LYS A 346 2.14 7.59 20.33
CA LYS A 346 1.50 8.71 21.02
C LYS A 346 -0.03 8.63 20.98
N ILE A 347 -0.61 8.10 19.92
CA ILE A 347 -2.06 7.81 19.89
C ILE A 347 -2.41 6.81 21.00
N LEU A 348 -1.61 5.73 21.19
CA LEU A 348 -1.81 4.79 22.30
C LEU A 348 -1.72 5.48 23.67
N GLU A 349 -0.75 6.39 23.85
CA GLU A 349 -0.55 7.12 25.09
C GLU A 349 -1.73 8.02 25.45
N TRP A 350 -2.37 8.63 24.43
CA TRP A 350 -3.36 9.69 24.59
C TRP A 350 -4.82 9.28 24.31
N SER A 351 -5.08 8.03 23.99
CA SER A 351 -6.44 7.51 23.80
C SER A 351 -6.97 6.85 25.07
N LYS A 352 -8.29 6.76 25.22
CA LYS A 352 -8.96 6.16 26.38
C LYS A 352 -8.64 4.66 26.54
N SER A 353 -8.44 3.97 25.42
CA SER A 353 -8.12 2.54 25.40
C SER A 353 -7.22 2.16 24.22
N PRO A 354 -6.52 1.02 24.30
CA PRO A 354 -5.73 0.52 23.16
C PRO A 354 -6.55 0.22 21.89
N ALA A 355 -7.79 -0.26 22.06
CA ALA A 355 -8.69 -0.53 20.95
C ALA A 355 -9.11 0.77 20.25
N GLU A 356 -9.43 1.82 21.03
CA GLU A 356 -9.72 3.16 20.48
C GLU A 356 -8.49 3.72 19.75
N ALA A 357 -7.30 3.62 20.35
CA ALA A 357 -6.06 4.07 19.74
C ALA A 357 -5.80 3.40 18.39
N HIS A 358 -5.99 2.08 18.32
CA HIS A 358 -5.81 1.32 17.08
C HIS A 358 -6.82 1.77 16.00
N ARG A 359 -8.11 1.89 16.38
CA ARG A 359 -9.17 2.36 15.47
C ARG A 359 -8.89 3.76 14.92
N ILE A 360 -8.50 4.70 15.79
CA ILE A 360 -8.16 6.08 15.38
C ILE A 360 -6.97 6.06 14.41
N ALA A 361 -5.93 5.32 14.72
CA ALA A 361 -4.73 5.26 13.86
C ALA A 361 -5.04 4.65 12.47
N VAL A 362 -5.85 3.57 12.43
CA VAL A 362 -6.30 2.98 11.15
C VAL A 362 -7.11 3.99 10.36
N ARG A 363 -8.10 4.65 10.99
CA ARG A 363 -8.95 5.63 10.32
C ARG A 363 -8.15 6.80 9.73
N LEU A 364 -7.24 7.39 10.50
CA LEU A 364 -6.44 8.53 10.05
C LEU A 364 -5.49 8.12 8.92
N ASN A 365 -4.84 6.98 9.05
CA ASN A 365 -3.98 6.43 7.99
C ASN A 365 -4.77 6.22 6.69
N ASP A 366 -5.91 5.54 6.76
CA ASP A 366 -6.71 5.18 5.59
C ASP A 366 -7.37 6.40 4.93
N LYS A 367 -7.68 7.44 5.72
CA LYS A 367 -8.26 8.68 5.24
C LYS A 367 -7.24 9.56 4.49
N TYR A 368 -6.01 9.69 5.00
CA TYR A 368 -5.08 10.71 4.54
C TYR A 368 -3.91 10.19 3.72
N GLU A 369 -3.39 8.98 4.00
CA GLU A 369 -2.26 8.42 3.25
C GLU A 369 -2.73 7.97 1.86
N ILE A 370 -1.99 8.34 0.81
CA ILE A 370 -2.27 7.85 -0.55
C ILE A 370 -2.13 6.32 -0.58
N ASP A 371 -1.15 5.79 0.16
CA ASP A 371 -0.95 4.35 0.40
C ASP A 371 -1.69 3.81 1.63
N GLY A 372 -2.72 4.48 2.11
CA GLY A 372 -3.67 3.94 3.08
C GLY A 372 -4.38 2.68 2.56
N ARG A 373 -5.01 1.89 3.46
CA ARG A 373 -5.69 0.63 3.08
C ARG A 373 -4.73 -0.38 2.44
N ASP A 374 -3.50 -0.40 2.89
CA ASP A 374 -2.43 -1.28 2.42
C ASP A 374 -1.98 -2.24 3.54
N PRO A 375 -1.57 -3.46 3.23
CA PRO A 375 -0.99 -4.37 4.22
C PRO A 375 0.10 -3.74 5.08
N ASN A 376 0.95 -2.86 4.51
CA ASN A 376 2.00 -2.17 5.27
C ASN A 376 1.46 -1.14 6.26
N GLY A 377 0.37 -0.44 5.93
CA GLY A 377 -0.31 0.48 6.83
C GLY A 377 -0.82 -0.24 8.07
N TYR A 378 -1.60 -1.30 7.88
CA TYR A 378 -2.16 -2.10 8.98
C TYR A 378 -1.06 -2.77 9.82
N ALA A 379 -0.06 -3.38 9.18
CA ALA A 379 1.08 -3.98 9.86
C ALA A 379 1.88 -2.96 10.68
N GLY A 380 2.11 -1.77 10.14
CA GLY A 380 2.82 -0.68 10.79
C GLY A 380 2.07 -0.15 12.02
N ILE A 381 0.76 0.04 11.93
CA ILE A 381 -0.11 0.46 13.03
C ILE A 381 -0.17 -0.62 14.11
N ALA A 382 -0.39 -1.88 13.73
CA ALA A 382 -0.39 -2.99 14.66
C ALA A 382 0.98 -3.13 15.37
N TRP A 383 2.08 -2.93 14.66
CA TRP A 383 3.41 -2.89 15.29
C TRP A 383 3.54 -1.72 16.27
N ALA A 384 3.12 -0.52 15.89
CA ALA A 384 3.24 0.65 16.74
C ALA A 384 2.40 0.54 18.02
N ILE A 385 1.15 0.09 17.93
CA ILE A 385 0.17 0.13 19.02
C ILE A 385 0.07 -1.21 19.76
N LEU A 386 0.13 -2.31 19.03
CA LEU A 386 -0.12 -3.66 19.54
C LEU A 386 1.15 -4.50 19.68
N GLY A 387 2.33 -3.97 19.34
CA GLY A 387 3.58 -4.72 19.41
C GLY A 387 3.68 -5.89 18.43
N LYS A 388 2.86 -5.90 17.35
CA LYS A 388 2.93 -6.93 16.31
C LYS A 388 4.35 -7.01 15.75
N PHE A 389 4.85 -8.22 15.53
CA PHE A 389 6.22 -8.50 15.06
C PHE A 389 7.35 -8.13 16.03
N ASP A 390 7.01 -7.62 17.23
CA ASP A 390 7.99 -7.26 18.27
C ASP A 390 7.96 -8.32 19.38
N ARG A 391 8.90 -8.20 20.31
CA ARG A 391 8.94 -8.97 21.55
C ARG A 391 8.49 -8.09 22.71
N PRO A 392 8.08 -8.68 23.86
CA PRO A 392 7.86 -7.92 25.09
C PRO A 392 9.08 -7.09 25.50
N TRP A 393 8.83 -5.83 25.87
CA TRP A 393 9.81 -4.88 26.40
C TRP A 393 9.61 -4.68 27.89
N PHE A 394 10.42 -3.81 28.50
CA PHE A 394 10.26 -3.42 29.89
C PHE A 394 8.89 -2.79 30.14
N GLU A 395 8.21 -3.27 31.18
CA GLU A 395 6.85 -2.85 31.52
C GLU A 395 6.81 -1.37 31.93
N ARG A 396 5.80 -0.65 31.45
CA ARG A 396 5.56 0.77 31.76
C ARG A 396 4.07 1.04 31.87
N PRO A 397 3.67 2.06 32.64
CA PRO A 397 2.28 2.53 32.64
C PRO A 397 1.78 2.78 31.23
N ILE A 398 0.51 2.51 30.99
CA ILE A 398 -0.23 2.65 29.72
C ILE A 398 0.22 1.65 28.63
N PHE A 399 1.55 1.51 28.43
CA PHE A 399 2.12 0.68 27.37
C PHE A 399 2.27 -0.79 27.75
N GLY A 400 2.28 -1.09 29.06
CA GLY A 400 2.70 -2.41 29.51
C GLY A 400 4.05 -2.77 28.92
N GLN A 401 4.14 -3.92 28.25
CA GLN A 401 5.35 -4.41 27.59
C GLN A 401 5.45 -4.00 26.11
N ILE A 402 4.57 -3.13 25.63
CA ILE A 402 4.70 -2.57 24.27
C ILE A 402 5.88 -1.58 24.26
N ARG A 403 6.70 -1.66 23.22
CA ARG A 403 7.86 -0.77 23.06
C ARG A 403 7.43 0.70 23.11
N TYR A 404 8.11 1.48 23.94
CA TYR A 404 7.85 2.91 24.12
C TYR A 404 8.77 3.79 23.27
N MET A 405 8.26 4.96 22.84
CA MET A 405 9.05 6.03 22.20
C MET A 405 8.69 7.38 22.84
N SER A 406 9.65 8.00 23.55
CA SER A 406 9.45 9.34 24.10
C SER A 406 9.74 10.42 23.07
N GLY A 407 9.04 11.58 23.15
CA GLY A 407 9.33 12.74 22.31
C GLY A 407 10.77 13.21 22.42
N ALA A 408 11.28 13.32 23.66
CA ALA A 408 12.65 13.74 23.92
C ALA A 408 13.72 12.83 23.29
N SER A 409 13.55 11.49 23.35
CA SER A 409 14.50 10.56 22.73
C SER A 409 14.35 10.49 21.21
N THR A 410 13.13 10.63 20.70
CA THR A 410 12.85 10.61 19.26
C THR A 410 13.42 11.85 18.60
N GLY A 411 13.15 13.03 19.15
CA GLY A 411 13.63 14.31 18.62
C GLY A 411 15.16 14.51 18.63
N LYS A 412 15.89 13.70 19.42
CA LYS A 412 17.37 13.73 19.42
C LYS A 412 18.02 12.90 18.32
N LYS A 413 17.26 12.07 17.60
CA LYS A 413 17.83 11.14 16.59
C LYS A 413 17.98 11.74 15.19
N PHE A 414 17.37 12.90 14.98
CA PHE A 414 17.39 13.66 13.74
C PHE A 414 17.13 15.14 14.03
N ASP A 415 17.22 16.02 13.05
CA ASP A 415 16.90 17.44 13.22
C ASP A 415 15.38 17.64 13.29
N SER A 416 14.84 17.43 14.50
CA SER A 416 13.41 17.54 14.76
C SER A 416 12.89 18.98 14.63
N LYS A 417 13.72 20.01 14.87
CA LYS A 417 13.32 21.41 14.65
C LYS A 417 13.06 21.68 13.19
N LYS A 418 14.01 21.32 12.34
CA LYS A 418 13.84 21.43 10.89
C LYS A 418 12.62 20.66 10.38
N TYR A 419 12.42 19.42 10.86
CA TYR A 419 11.24 18.63 10.49
C TYR A 419 9.93 19.31 10.90
N ILE A 420 9.85 19.88 12.12
CA ILE A 420 8.69 20.61 12.62
C ILE A 420 8.43 21.84 11.75
N GLU A 421 9.46 22.64 11.48
CA GLU A 421 9.36 23.82 10.62
C GLU A 421 8.86 23.46 9.22
N GLN A 422 9.36 22.41 8.60
CA GLN A 422 8.95 21.95 7.27
C GLN A 422 7.46 21.57 7.18
N ASN A 423 6.88 21.05 8.26
CA ASN A 423 5.54 20.47 8.22
C ASN A 423 4.45 21.31 8.94
N LEU A 424 4.83 22.25 9.82
CA LEU A 424 3.88 23.14 10.49
C LEU A 424 3.85 24.56 9.89
N SER A 425 4.99 25.07 9.37
CA SER A 425 5.02 26.43 8.79
C SER A 425 4.26 26.54 7.48
N ALA A 426 4.04 25.45 6.77
CA ALA A 426 3.24 25.45 5.55
C ALA A 426 1.77 25.82 5.79
N ASN A 427 1.23 25.60 7.00
CA ASN A 427 -0.14 25.99 7.34
C ASN A 427 -0.34 27.50 7.51
N LEU A 428 0.72 28.26 7.75
CA LEU A 428 0.64 29.73 7.87
C LEU A 428 0.51 30.43 6.51
N LEU A 429 0.82 29.74 5.40
CA LEU A 429 0.74 30.28 4.04
C LEU A 429 -0.62 30.03 3.36
N PHE A 430 -1.46 29.15 3.90
CA PHE A 430 -2.79 28.84 3.36
C PHE A 430 -3.95 29.38 4.22
N SER A 431 -3.65 30.03 5.34
CA SER A 431 -4.63 30.67 6.23
C SER A 431 -4.64 32.21 6.15
N ALA A 432 -3.98 32.79 5.15
CA ALA A 432 -3.99 34.25 4.89
C ALA A 432 -4.76 34.61 3.61
#